data_23f21bb64fd6df3106915412f783373f
#
_entry.id   23f21bb64fd6df3106915412f783373f
#
_cell.length_a   1.000
_cell.length_b   1.000
_cell.length_c   1.000
_cell.angle_alpha   90.00
_cell.angle_beta   90.00
_cell.angle_gamma   90.00
#
_symmetry.space_group_name_H-M   'P 1'
#
loop_
_entity.id
_entity.type
_entity.pdbx_description
1 polymer ?
#
loop_
_entity_poly.entity_id
_entity_poly.type
_entity_poly.pdbx_seq_one_letter_code
_entity_poly.pdbx_strand_id
1 'polypeptide(L)'
;MIVFICKFLHLISLFIAGGGGIGNAVIQSIYKKEGKIPEPHLAKSFRVLAFISLIAVIVMWVTGIILAILIYGGFNLSWSFHVKLLGATLILITSLLINVHLKKCSQNQIPPNQTLMKYSASLARLGLILAIAGAIWTFV
;
A
#
# COMPACT_ATOMS: atom_id res chain seq x y z
N MET A 1 -1.43 -25.08 -10.50
CA MET A 1 -1.11 -23.99 -11.44
C MET A 1 -1.71 -22.65 -11.00
N ILE A 2 -3.02 -22.55 -10.81
CA ILE A 2 -3.71 -21.32 -10.37
C ILE A 2 -3.18 -20.80 -9.04
N VAL A 3 -3.02 -21.67 -8.05
CA VAL A 3 -2.49 -21.31 -6.72
C VAL A 3 -1.08 -20.73 -6.83
N PHE A 4 -0.23 -21.31 -7.66
CA PHE A 4 1.12 -20.82 -7.89
C PHE A 4 1.10 -19.40 -8.47
N ILE A 5 0.31 -19.19 -9.51
CA ILE A 5 0.16 -17.88 -10.17
C ILE A 5 -0.36 -16.83 -9.18
N CYS A 6 -1.39 -17.17 -8.39
CA CYS A 6 -1.93 -16.27 -7.39
C CYS A 6 -0.91 -15.91 -6.30
N LYS A 7 -0.14 -16.88 -5.81
CA LYS A 7 0.94 -16.62 -4.84
C LYS A 7 2.02 -15.72 -5.42
N PHE A 8 2.42 -15.98 -6.66
CA PHE A 8 3.42 -15.20 -7.36
C PHE A 8 2.97 -13.74 -7.54
N LEU A 9 1.75 -13.54 -8.06
CA LEU A 9 1.17 -12.22 -8.22
C LEU A 9 1.01 -11.49 -6.87
N HIS A 10 0.61 -12.21 -5.85
CA HIS A 10 0.45 -11.67 -4.49
C HIS A 10 1.78 -11.14 -3.93
N LEU A 11 2.86 -11.92 -4.07
CA LEU A 11 4.19 -11.53 -3.60
C LEU A 11 4.78 -10.37 -4.40
N ILE A 12 4.65 -10.39 -5.73
CA ILE A 12 5.10 -9.27 -6.57
C ILE A 12 4.33 -7.99 -6.23
N SER A 13 3.03 -8.10 -6.07
CA SER A 13 2.19 -6.95 -5.69
C SER A 13 2.60 -6.38 -4.33
N LEU A 14 2.89 -7.23 -3.36
CA LEU A 14 3.40 -6.82 -2.05
C LEU A 14 4.74 -6.08 -2.19
N PHE A 15 5.64 -6.59 -3.02
CA PHE A 15 6.94 -5.96 -3.27
C PHE A 15 6.77 -4.58 -3.92
N ILE A 16 5.93 -4.46 -4.94
CA ILE A 16 5.68 -3.19 -5.63
C ILE A 16 5.02 -2.17 -4.68
N ALA A 17 3.99 -2.59 -3.97
CA ALA A 17 3.28 -1.71 -3.04
C ALA A 17 4.18 -1.25 -1.88
N GLY A 18 4.90 -2.17 -1.27
CA GLY A 18 5.80 -1.86 -0.16
C GLY A 18 7.01 -1.03 -0.61
N GLY A 19 7.66 -1.46 -1.67
CA GLY A 19 8.84 -0.78 -2.21
C GLY A 19 8.53 0.63 -2.72
N GLY A 20 7.44 0.76 -3.47
CA GLY A 20 6.98 2.05 -3.97
C GLY A 20 6.59 3.01 -2.85
N GLY A 21 5.87 2.53 -1.84
CA GLY A 21 5.48 3.34 -0.69
C GLY A 21 6.67 3.81 0.14
N ILE A 22 7.61 2.92 0.42
CA ILE A 22 8.83 3.25 1.18
C ILE A 22 9.71 4.22 0.38
N GLY A 23 9.93 3.96 -0.90
CA GLY A 23 10.72 4.83 -1.77
C GLY A 23 10.16 6.23 -1.83
N ASN A 24 8.85 6.38 -2.03
CA ASN A 24 8.16 7.66 -2.01
C ASN A 24 8.34 8.39 -0.67
N ALA A 25 8.17 7.70 0.44
CA ALA A 25 8.30 8.27 1.78
C ALA A 25 9.73 8.79 2.03
N VAL A 26 10.75 8.05 1.60
CA VAL A 26 12.16 8.44 1.75
C VAL A 26 12.45 9.71 0.95
N ILE A 27 12.06 9.77 -0.31
CA ILE A 27 12.32 10.92 -1.18
C ILE A 27 11.61 12.17 -0.64
N GLN A 28 10.34 12.06 -0.27
CA GLN A 28 9.58 13.18 0.32
C GLN A 28 10.19 13.65 1.64
N SER A 29 10.69 12.74 2.47
CA SER A 29 11.36 13.06 3.72
C SER A 29 12.64 13.87 3.48
N ILE A 30 13.44 13.53 2.47
CA ILE A 30 14.65 14.27 2.11
C ILE A 30 14.31 15.70 1.66
N TYR A 31 13.32 15.85 0.78
CA TYR A 31 12.87 17.18 0.33
C TYR A 31 12.37 18.04 1.49
N LYS A 32 11.62 17.44 2.40
CA LYS A 32 11.11 18.14 3.59
C LYS A 32 12.24 18.64 4.50
N LYS A 33 13.26 17.80 4.72
CA LYS A 33 14.43 18.18 5.55
C LYS A 33 15.22 19.33 4.94
N GLU A 34 15.35 19.37 3.62
CA GLU A 34 16.05 20.43 2.90
C GLU A 34 15.20 21.67 2.69
N GLY A 35 13.93 21.65 3.07
CA GLY A 35 12.99 22.76 2.88
C GLY A 35 12.68 23.06 1.42
N LYS A 36 12.91 22.12 0.52
CA LYS A 36 12.68 22.26 -0.91
C LYS A 36 11.32 21.69 -1.30
N ILE A 37 10.71 22.33 -2.30
CA ILE A 37 9.48 21.82 -2.93
C ILE A 37 9.89 20.95 -4.12
N PRO A 38 9.29 19.74 -4.28
CA PRO A 38 9.60 18.88 -5.42
C PRO A 38 9.32 19.58 -6.75
N GLU A 39 10.20 19.38 -7.73
CA GLU A 39 10.00 19.88 -9.08
C GLU A 39 8.72 19.26 -9.71
N PRO A 40 8.08 19.95 -10.71
CA PRO A 40 6.85 19.44 -11.33
C PRO A 40 6.98 18.03 -11.89
N HIS A 41 8.11 17.68 -12.50
CA HIS A 41 8.36 16.33 -13.02
C HIS A 41 8.43 15.29 -11.91
N LEU A 42 9.07 15.63 -10.78
CA LEU A 42 9.17 14.76 -9.63
C LEU A 42 7.82 14.58 -8.95
N ALA A 43 7.03 15.64 -8.82
CA ALA A 43 5.67 15.58 -8.30
C ALA A 43 4.77 14.66 -9.15
N LYS A 44 4.90 14.74 -10.48
CA LYS A 44 4.22 13.81 -11.40
C LYS A 44 4.67 12.38 -11.18
N SER A 45 5.95 12.15 -10.99
CA SER A 45 6.50 10.81 -10.69
C SER A 45 5.93 10.23 -9.40
N PHE A 46 5.76 11.02 -8.36
CA PHE A 46 5.12 10.59 -7.11
C PHE A 46 3.68 10.16 -7.33
N ARG A 47 2.92 10.89 -8.14
CA ARG A 47 1.53 10.51 -8.45
C ARG A 47 1.44 9.22 -9.23
N VAL A 48 2.30 9.04 -10.22
CA VAL A 48 2.37 7.79 -11.00
C VAL A 48 2.74 6.63 -10.11
N LEU A 49 3.74 6.80 -9.24
CA LEU A 49 4.19 5.77 -8.33
C LEU A 49 3.11 5.40 -7.29
N ALA A 50 2.39 6.40 -6.77
CA ALA A 50 1.25 6.17 -5.88
C ALA A 50 0.12 5.41 -6.57
N PHE A 51 -0.14 5.70 -7.83
CA PHE A 51 -1.15 5.00 -8.63
C PHE A 51 -0.74 3.54 -8.90
N ILE A 52 0.51 3.29 -9.25
CA ILE A 52 1.05 1.93 -9.44
C ILE A 52 0.95 1.14 -8.13
N SER A 53 1.28 1.75 -7.01
CA SER A 53 1.15 1.13 -5.69
C SER A 53 -0.30 0.79 -5.36
N LEU A 54 -1.25 1.64 -5.71
CA LEU A 54 -2.68 1.38 -5.52
C LEU A 54 -3.13 0.16 -6.32
N ILE A 55 -2.75 0.07 -7.60
CA ILE A 55 -3.06 -1.09 -8.45
C ILE A 55 -2.47 -2.35 -7.83
N ALA A 56 -1.22 -2.29 -7.37
CA ALA A 56 -0.57 -3.42 -6.71
C ALA A 56 -1.32 -3.87 -5.45
N VAL A 57 -1.80 -2.94 -4.63
CA VAL A 57 -2.61 -3.24 -3.44
C VAL A 57 -3.93 -3.92 -3.82
N ILE A 58 -4.60 -3.44 -4.88
CA ILE A 58 -5.84 -4.06 -5.37
C ILE A 58 -5.58 -5.49 -5.84
N VAL A 59 -4.52 -5.71 -6.63
CA VAL A 59 -4.13 -7.05 -7.08
C VAL A 59 -3.80 -7.96 -5.88
N MET A 60 -3.10 -7.43 -4.89
CA MET A 60 -2.80 -8.15 -3.65
C MET A 60 -4.07 -8.57 -2.91
N TRP A 61 -5.08 -7.70 -2.84
CA TRP A 61 -6.37 -8.00 -2.24
C TRP A 61 -7.11 -9.10 -2.97
N VAL A 62 -7.25 -8.98 -4.30
CA VAL A 62 -7.94 -9.96 -5.14
C VAL A 62 -7.26 -11.33 -5.04
N THR A 63 -5.95 -11.38 -5.19
CA THR A 63 -5.19 -12.64 -5.08
C THR A 63 -5.25 -13.23 -3.68
N GLY A 64 -5.25 -12.38 -2.65
CA GLY A 64 -5.39 -12.81 -1.26
C GLY A 64 -6.74 -13.47 -0.99
N ILE A 65 -7.83 -12.91 -1.51
CA ILE A 65 -9.18 -13.48 -1.40
C ILE A 65 -9.24 -14.83 -2.14
N ILE A 66 -8.73 -14.89 -3.37
CA ILE A 66 -8.70 -16.14 -4.15
C ILE A 66 -7.92 -17.22 -3.41
N LEU A 67 -6.75 -16.89 -2.85
CA LEU A 67 -5.94 -17.84 -2.08
C LEU A 67 -6.65 -18.31 -0.81
N ALA A 68 -7.36 -17.41 -0.11
CA ALA A 68 -8.12 -17.78 1.08
C ALA A 68 -9.21 -18.79 0.74
N ILE A 69 -9.91 -18.61 -0.37
CA ILE A 69 -10.95 -19.53 -0.81
C ILE A 69 -10.37 -20.88 -1.28
N LEU A 70 -9.30 -20.84 -2.10
CA LEU A 70 -8.73 -22.04 -2.70
C LEU A 70 -7.96 -22.91 -1.71
N ILE A 71 -7.22 -22.30 -0.78
CA ILE A 71 -6.36 -23.04 0.15
C ILE A 71 -7.09 -23.39 1.44
N TYR A 72 -7.88 -22.46 1.97
CA TYR A 72 -8.49 -22.59 3.30
C TYR A 72 -10.01 -22.78 3.27
N GLY A 73 -10.62 -22.74 2.10
CA GLY A 73 -12.07 -22.94 1.93
C GLY A 73 -12.96 -21.79 2.41
N GLY A 74 -12.38 -20.63 2.73
CA GLY A 74 -13.14 -19.45 3.16
C GLY A 74 -12.40 -18.58 4.17
N PHE A 75 -13.16 -17.70 4.85
CA PHE A 75 -12.62 -16.72 5.79
C PHE A 75 -12.66 -17.17 7.26
N ASN A 76 -13.08 -18.38 7.52
CA ASN A 76 -13.20 -18.93 8.88
C ASN A 76 -11.84 -19.43 9.39
N LEU A 77 -10.89 -18.51 9.49
CA LEU A 77 -9.50 -18.76 9.82
C LEU A 77 -9.14 -18.23 11.20
N SER A 78 -7.91 -18.51 11.64
CA SER A 78 -7.40 -18.12 12.95
C SER A 78 -7.36 -16.59 13.13
N TRP A 79 -7.23 -16.13 14.37
CA TRP A 79 -7.09 -14.73 14.76
C TRP A 79 -6.00 -14.00 13.96
N SER A 80 -4.88 -14.67 13.72
CA SER A 80 -3.76 -14.10 12.95
C SER A 80 -4.12 -13.73 11.53
N PHE A 81 -5.01 -14.48 10.88
CA PHE A 81 -5.52 -14.15 9.56
C PHE A 81 -6.34 -12.84 9.59
N HIS A 82 -7.15 -12.65 10.62
CA HIS A 82 -7.92 -11.41 10.77
C HIS A 82 -7.01 -10.20 11.01
N VAL A 83 -5.92 -10.35 11.75
CA VAL A 83 -4.90 -9.30 11.92
C VAL A 83 -4.25 -8.94 10.58
N LYS A 84 -3.90 -9.94 9.77
CA LYS A 84 -3.38 -9.74 8.40
C LYS A 84 -4.38 -8.99 7.53
N LEU A 85 -5.64 -9.36 7.58
CA LEU A 85 -6.70 -8.74 6.81
C LEU A 85 -6.91 -7.28 7.23
N LEU A 86 -6.86 -6.99 8.53
CA LEU A 86 -6.93 -5.64 9.06
C LEU A 86 -5.78 -4.77 8.52
N GLY A 87 -4.56 -5.28 8.56
CA GLY A 87 -3.40 -4.58 8.00
C GLY A 87 -3.54 -4.28 6.51
N ALA A 88 -3.98 -5.26 5.74
CA ALA A 88 -4.23 -5.12 4.30
C ALA A 88 -5.34 -4.09 4.02
N THR A 89 -6.39 -4.05 4.83
CA THR A 89 -7.47 -3.05 4.72
C THR A 89 -6.96 -1.64 4.99
N LEU A 90 -6.13 -1.46 6.02
CA LEU A 90 -5.51 -0.17 6.31
C LEU A 90 -4.66 0.33 5.15
N ILE A 91 -3.86 -0.55 4.54
CA ILE A 91 -3.04 -0.20 3.37
C ILE A 91 -3.93 0.23 2.20
N LEU A 92 -5.00 -0.50 1.93
CA LEU A 92 -5.94 -0.18 0.85
C LEU A 92 -6.59 1.18 1.05
N ILE A 93 -7.12 1.43 2.25
CA ILE A 93 -7.78 2.70 2.58
C ILE A 93 -6.81 3.87 2.47
N THR A 94 -5.61 3.74 3.02
CA THR A 94 -4.60 4.81 2.96
C THR A 94 -4.12 5.06 1.54
N SER A 95 -3.94 4.01 0.73
CA SER A 95 -3.59 4.16 -0.69
C SER A 95 -4.66 4.88 -1.48
N LEU A 96 -5.94 4.58 -1.25
CA LEU A 96 -7.05 5.27 -1.88
C LEU A 96 -7.10 6.75 -1.47
N LEU A 97 -6.95 7.04 -0.18
CA LEU A 97 -6.95 8.42 0.33
C LEU A 97 -5.82 9.25 -0.28
N ILE A 98 -4.61 8.70 -0.33
CA ILE A 98 -3.45 9.37 -0.91
C ILE A 98 -3.69 9.65 -2.40
N ASN A 99 -4.17 8.68 -3.16
CA ASN A 99 -4.40 8.84 -4.59
C ASN A 99 -5.48 9.89 -4.88
N VAL A 100 -6.60 9.86 -4.15
CA VAL A 100 -7.68 10.84 -4.28
C VAL A 100 -7.18 12.23 -3.92
N HIS A 101 -6.43 12.35 -2.82
CA HIS A 101 -5.89 13.64 -2.38
C HIS A 101 -4.90 14.23 -3.40
N LEU A 102 -3.97 13.43 -3.91
CA LEU A 102 -3.01 13.87 -4.92
C LEU A 102 -3.69 14.29 -6.22
N LYS A 103 -4.72 13.55 -6.64
CA LYS A 103 -5.50 13.89 -7.83
C LYS A 103 -6.21 15.23 -7.66
N LYS A 104 -6.87 15.45 -6.53
CA LYS A 104 -7.54 16.73 -6.23
C LYS A 104 -6.56 17.89 -6.17
N CYS A 105 -5.43 17.72 -5.52
CA CYS A 105 -4.39 18.76 -5.44
C CYS A 105 -3.83 19.10 -6.82
N SER A 106 -3.63 18.09 -7.68
CA SER A 106 -3.18 18.28 -9.05
C SER A 106 -4.19 19.04 -9.90
N GLN A 107 -5.48 18.72 -9.80
CA GLN A 107 -6.56 19.39 -10.55
C GLN A 107 -6.74 20.84 -10.14
N ASN A 108 -6.60 21.15 -8.86
CA ASN A 108 -6.78 22.49 -8.29
C ASN A 108 -5.48 23.30 -8.24
N GLN A 109 -4.36 22.72 -8.69
CA GLN A 109 -3.01 23.34 -8.64
C GLN A 109 -2.61 23.77 -7.23
N ILE A 110 -3.04 23.02 -6.21
CA ILE A 110 -2.73 23.24 -4.81
C ILE A 110 -1.65 22.25 -4.37
N PRO A 111 -0.66 22.66 -3.55
CA PRO A 111 0.31 21.71 -3.02
C PRO A 111 -0.36 20.67 -2.09
N PRO A 112 0.13 19.41 -2.06
CA PRO A 112 -0.41 18.39 -1.16
C PRO A 112 -0.30 18.79 0.30
N ASN A 113 -1.31 18.42 1.10
CA ASN A 113 -1.28 18.62 2.55
C ASN A 113 -0.24 17.71 3.18
N GLN A 114 0.84 18.27 3.69
CA GLN A 114 1.96 17.51 4.27
C GLN A 114 1.54 16.74 5.52
N THR A 115 0.64 17.28 6.33
CA THR A 115 0.13 16.60 7.52
C THR A 115 -0.66 15.35 7.15
N LEU A 116 -1.57 15.46 6.18
CA LEU A 116 -2.35 14.32 5.70
C LEU A 116 -1.45 13.23 5.10
N MET A 117 -0.47 13.63 4.28
CA MET A 117 0.49 12.69 3.68
C MET A 117 1.32 11.97 4.74
N LYS A 118 1.77 12.67 5.77
CA LYS A 118 2.54 12.10 6.88
C LYS A 118 1.73 11.05 7.65
N TYR A 119 0.50 11.38 8.03
CA TYR A 119 -0.36 10.45 8.77
C TYR A 119 -0.75 9.26 7.92
N SER A 120 -1.09 9.46 6.66
CA SER A 120 -1.40 8.37 5.73
C SER A 120 -0.22 7.42 5.53
N ALA A 121 0.98 7.95 5.37
CA ALA A 121 2.20 7.14 5.25
C ALA A 121 2.46 6.34 6.54
N SER A 122 2.26 6.94 7.71
CA SER A 122 2.42 6.25 9.00
C SER A 122 1.40 5.12 9.17
N LEU A 123 0.14 5.35 8.82
CA LEU A 123 -0.91 4.34 8.84
C LEU A 123 -0.64 3.20 7.86
N ALA A 124 -0.14 3.51 6.66
CA ALA A 124 0.23 2.49 5.67
C ALA A 124 1.37 1.60 6.17
N ARG A 125 2.38 2.18 6.81
CA ARG A 125 3.48 1.40 7.42
C ARG A 125 2.98 0.51 8.56
N LEU A 126 2.11 1.03 9.42
CA LEU A 126 1.50 0.25 10.48
C LEU A 126 0.70 -0.92 9.91
N GLY A 127 -0.11 -0.66 8.87
CA GLY A 127 -0.85 -1.68 8.15
C GLY A 127 0.05 -2.75 7.55
N LEU A 128 1.18 -2.36 6.96
CA LEU A 128 2.16 -3.28 6.39
C LEU A 128 2.78 -4.17 7.48
N ILE A 129 3.17 -3.60 8.61
CA ILE A 129 3.72 -4.35 9.75
C ILE A 129 2.69 -5.35 10.27
N LEU A 130 1.43 -4.94 10.45
CA LEU A 130 0.35 -5.82 10.90
C LEU A 130 0.09 -6.95 9.89
N ALA A 131 0.09 -6.63 8.60
CA ALA A 131 -0.12 -7.63 7.56
C ALA A 131 0.99 -8.68 7.54
N ILE A 132 2.24 -8.25 7.65
CA ILE A 132 3.41 -9.15 7.69
C ILE A 132 3.40 -9.98 8.97
N ALA A 133 3.19 -9.36 10.12
CA ALA A 133 3.13 -10.04 11.41
C ALA A 133 2.01 -11.10 11.43
N GLY A 134 0.82 -10.75 10.95
CA GLY A 134 -0.30 -11.68 10.84
C GLY A 134 0.00 -12.84 9.89
N ALA A 135 0.68 -12.56 8.78
CA ALA A 135 1.08 -13.60 7.83
C ALA A 135 2.09 -14.57 8.46
N ILE A 136 3.12 -14.06 9.12
CA ILE A 136 4.13 -14.89 9.80
C ILE A 136 3.46 -15.74 10.88
N TRP A 137 2.62 -15.15 11.70
CA TRP A 137 1.92 -15.87 12.77
C TRP A 137 1.04 -17.00 12.24
N THR A 138 0.39 -16.79 11.10
CA THR A 138 -0.47 -17.82 10.48
C THR A 138 0.34 -19.05 10.03
N PHE A 139 1.60 -18.86 9.63
CA PHE A 139 2.46 -19.94 9.13
C PHE A 139 3.44 -20.51 10.17
N VAL A 140 3.46 -19.97 11.36
CA VAL A 140 4.23 -20.50 12.48
C VAL A 140 3.36 -21.39 13.34
#